data_3895fa8b5d414c7e3e67d57d17766446
#
_entry.id   3895fa8b5d414c7e3e67d57d17766446
#
_cell.length_a   1.000
_cell.length_b   1.000
_cell.length_c   1.000
_cell.angle_alpha   90.00
_cell.angle_beta   90.00
_cell.angle_gamma   90.00
#
_symmetry.space_group_name_H-M   'P 1'
#
loop_
_entity.id
_entity.type
_entity.pdbx_description
1 polymer ?
#
loop_
_entity_poly.entity_id
_entity_poly.type
_entity_poly.pdbx_seq_one_letter_code
_entity_poly.pdbx_strand_id
1 'polypeptide(L)'
;KDTGLDQNTLVIFTSDNGGAWYAGIPDLNRPYRGWKGTFFEGGIHVPLLMRWPGHIAPGTVRSDTAQHLDMFATIAAATGAQMPTDRVMDSFNLLGAGPRREVTFWRSGDYRVVRAGDWKLQVSQRPEKVWLFNLATDPTEQVNLAEREPARVAELSRMIEEQNAQMPSPLWPGLLE
;
A
#
# COMPACT_ATOMS: atom_id res chain seq x y z
N LYS A 1 30.22 -1.83 -8.20
CA LYS A 1 31.14 -0.85 -8.85
C LYS A 1 32.23 -1.56 -9.62
N ASP A 2 32.81 -2.59 -9.04
CA ASP A 2 34.00 -3.30 -9.60
C ASP A 2 33.74 -3.99 -10.93
N THR A 3 32.48 -4.31 -11.24
CA THR A 3 32.04 -4.94 -12.52
C THR A 3 31.67 -3.93 -13.60
N GLY A 4 31.66 -2.62 -13.30
CA GLY A 4 31.22 -1.55 -14.23
C GLY A 4 29.70 -1.46 -14.46
N LEU A 5 28.89 -2.33 -13.83
CA LEU A 5 27.45 -2.39 -14.03
C LEU A 5 26.66 -1.31 -13.23
N ASP A 6 27.31 -0.64 -12.30
CA ASP A 6 26.69 0.31 -11.36
C ASP A 6 25.83 1.40 -12.04
N GLN A 7 26.29 1.91 -13.19
CA GLN A 7 25.61 2.99 -13.92
C GLN A 7 24.37 2.50 -14.68
N ASN A 8 24.31 1.23 -15.01
CA ASN A 8 23.21 0.61 -15.75
C ASN A 8 22.43 -0.41 -14.91
N THR A 9 22.29 -0.14 -13.62
CA THR A 9 21.57 -1.02 -12.69
C THR A 9 20.54 -0.24 -11.90
N LEU A 10 19.27 -0.62 -12.06
CA LEU A 10 18.18 -0.19 -11.17
C LEU A 10 18.20 -1.08 -9.92
N VAL A 11 18.43 -0.46 -8.77
CA VAL A 11 18.34 -1.12 -7.45
C VAL A 11 17.04 -0.68 -6.79
N ILE A 12 16.24 -1.64 -6.35
CA ILE A 12 15.01 -1.41 -5.59
C ILE A 12 15.16 -2.11 -4.24
N PHE A 13 14.95 -1.38 -3.16
CA PHE A 13 14.91 -1.91 -1.81
C PHE A 13 13.54 -1.62 -1.19
N THR A 14 12.87 -2.66 -0.70
CA THR A 14 11.59 -2.56 0.00
C THR A 14 11.45 -3.73 0.97
N SER A 15 10.42 -3.71 1.80
CA SER A 15 9.99 -4.84 2.62
C SER A 15 8.65 -5.37 2.08
N ASP A 16 8.37 -6.65 2.25
CA ASP A 16 7.09 -7.27 1.85
C ASP A 16 5.92 -6.80 2.72
N ASN A 17 6.19 -6.53 3.99
CA ASN A 17 5.21 -6.05 4.98
C ASN A 17 5.92 -5.37 6.16
N GLY A 18 5.14 -4.82 7.07
CA GLY A 18 5.66 -4.31 8.34
C GLY A 18 6.22 -5.41 9.23
N GLY A 19 6.99 -5.03 10.23
CA GLY A 19 7.63 -5.95 11.17
C GLY A 19 6.62 -6.80 11.95
N ALA A 20 6.99 -8.05 12.20
CA ALA A 20 6.15 -9.01 12.91
C ALA A 20 6.35 -8.89 14.43
N TRP A 21 5.24 -8.78 15.20
CA TRP A 21 5.29 -8.69 16.66
C TRP A 21 5.99 -9.89 17.31
N TYR A 22 5.86 -11.06 16.72
CA TYR A 22 6.47 -12.31 17.22
C TYR A 22 7.99 -12.41 16.96
N ALA A 23 8.58 -11.46 16.27
CA ALA A 23 10.04 -11.41 16.09
C ALA A 23 10.81 -11.03 17.38
N GLY A 24 10.09 -10.65 18.45
CA GLY A 24 10.69 -10.30 19.75
C GLY A 24 11.47 -8.99 19.76
N ILE A 25 11.36 -8.19 18.71
CA ILE A 25 11.97 -6.86 18.62
C ILE A 25 10.93 -5.82 19.01
N PRO A 26 11.10 -5.12 20.15
CA PRO A 26 10.15 -4.10 20.55
C PRO A 26 10.14 -2.93 19.56
N ASP A 27 8.99 -2.31 19.42
CA ASP A 27 8.82 -1.07 18.67
C ASP A 27 9.23 -1.10 17.19
N LEU A 28 9.27 -2.29 16.60
CA LEU A 28 9.78 -2.53 15.25
C LEU A 28 9.09 -1.66 14.16
N ASN A 29 7.81 -1.31 14.37
CA ASN A 29 7.03 -0.52 13.40
C ASN A 29 6.80 0.93 13.85
N ARG A 30 7.40 1.39 14.97
CA ARG A 30 7.22 2.77 15.40
C ARG A 30 7.62 3.79 14.34
N PRO A 31 6.87 4.90 14.24
CA PRO A 31 5.77 5.33 15.13
C PRO A 31 4.40 4.74 14.73
N TYR A 32 4.34 3.90 13.70
CA TYR A 32 3.09 3.41 13.13
C TYR A 32 2.43 2.33 13.98
N ARG A 33 1.10 2.37 14.03
CA ARG A 33 0.26 1.36 14.68
C ARG A 33 0.24 0.05 13.89
N GLY A 34 0.17 -1.08 14.58
CA GLY A 34 0.00 -2.40 13.98
C GLY A 34 1.32 -3.09 13.62
N TRP A 35 1.19 -4.22 12.95
CA TRP A 35 2.29 -5.12 12.59
C TRP A 35 1.88 -6.00 11.40
N LYS A 36 2.81 -6.82 10.91
CA LYS A 36 2.56 -7.85 9.89
C LYS A 36 1.25 -8.61 10.18
N GLY A 37 0.35 -8.66 9.18
CA GLY A 37 -0.97 -9.27 9.29
C GLY A 37 -2.09 -8.29 9.61
N THR A 38 -1.78 -7.02 9.92
CA THR A 38 -2.78 -5.96 10.03
C THR A 38 -2.66 -4.98 8.85
N PHE A 39 -3.75 -4.26 8.55
CA PHE A 39 -3.73 -3.18 7.55
C PHE A 39 -3.56 -1.79 8.16
N PHE A 40 -3.21 -1.69 9.44
CA PHE A 40 -2.69 -0.45 10.00
C PHE A 40 -1.34 -0.09 9.37
N GLU A 41 -0.96 1.19 9.42
CA GLU A 41 0.27 1.65 8.78
C GLU A 41 1.51 0.85 9.19
N GLY A 42 1.61 0.40 10.45
CA GLY A 42 2.71 -0.46 10.89
C GLY A 42 2.77 -1.85 10.24
N GLY A 43 1.69 -2.28 9.58
CA GLY A 43 1.65 -3.53 8.83
C GLY A 43 1.91 -3.38 7.32
N ILE A 44 1.65 -2.19 6.76
CA ILE A 44 1.66 -1.96 5.30
C ILE A 44 2.52 -0.79 4.83
N HIS A 45 2.85 0.18 5.70
CA HIS A 45 3.70 1.31 5.35
C HIS A 45 5.17 0.92 5.45
N VAL A 46 5.70 0.39 4.36
CA VAL A 46 7.07 -0.11 4.28
C VAL A 46 7.98 0.85 3.53
N PRO A 47 9.30 0.84 3.78
CA PRO A 47 10.23 1.64 3.01
C PRO A 47 10.25 1.20 1.54
N LEU A 48 10.35 2.17 0.64
CA LEU A 48 10.64 1.95 -0.77
C LEU A 48 11.75 2.91 -1.18
N LEU A 49 12.92 2.36 -1.50
CA LEU A 49 14.08 3.11 -1.96
C LEU A 49 14.48 2.61 -3.35
N MET A 50 14.77 3.55 -4.22
CA MET A 50 15.19 3.24 -5.58
C MET A 50 16.45 4.02 -5.92
N ARG A 51 17.40 3.36 -6.59
CA ARG A 51 18.61 3.97 -7.09
C ARG A 51 18.85 3.54 -8.53
N TRP A 52 18.98 4.51 -9.42
CA TRP A 52 19.38 4.28 -10.81
C TRP A 52 20.13 5.51 -11.33
N PRO A 53 21.46 5.48 -11.34
CA PRO A 53 22.27 6.63 -11.77
C PRO A 53 21.92 7.10 -13.19
N GLY A 54 21.84 8.40 -13.39
CA GLY A 54 21.45 9.00 -14.68
C GLY A 54 19.95 8.98 -14.97
N HIS A 55 19.14 8.22 -14.22
CA HIS A 55 17.68 8.11 -14.41
C HIS A 55 16.87 8.61 -13.21
N ILE A 56 17.36 8.41 -12.00
CA ILE A 56 16.74 8.91 -10.76
C ILE A 56 17.69 9.93 -10.14
N ALA A 57 17.23 11.16 -9.95
CA ALA A 57 18.02 12.22 -9.33
C ALA A 57 18.32 11.86 -7.85
N PRO A 58 19.57 11.99 -7.39
CA PRO A 58 19.92 11.75 -6.00
C PRO A 58 19.12 12.63 -5.04
N GLY A 59 18.72 12.09 -3.89
CA GLY A 59 17.99 12.83 -2.86
C GLY A 59 16.52 13.12 -3.19
N THR A 60 15.99 12.60 -4.29
CA THR A 60 14.56 12.74 -4.61
C THR A 60 13.72 12.02 -3.56
N VAL A 61 12.73 12.74 -3.00
CA VAL A 61 11.71 12.18 -2.10
C VAL A 61 10.36 12.35 -2.76
N ARG A 62 9.53 11.31 -2.70
CA ARG A 62 8.16 11.30 -3.25
C ARG A 62 7.19 10.89 -2.16
N SER A 63 6.01 11.53 -2.14
CA SER A 63 4.94 11.31 -1.17
C SER A 63 3.72 10.58 -1.76
N ASP A 64 3.74 10.27 -3.04
CA ASP A 64 2.65 9.54 -3.69
C ASP A 64 2.62 8.07 -3.22
N THR A 65 1.41 7.50 -3.17
CA THR A 65 1.21 6.11 -2.75
C THR A 65 1.72 5.15 -3.82
N ALA A 66 2.60 4.25 -3.42
CA ALA A 66 3.09 3.14 -4.24
C ALA A 66 2.71 1.79 -3.60
N GLN A 67 2.59 0.74 -4.40
CA GLN A 67 2.38 -0.63 -3.96
C GLN A 67 3.37 -1.58 -4.62
N HIS A 68 3.56 -2.78 -4.07
CA HIS A 68 4.47 -3.79 -4.65
C HIS A 68 4.11 -4.14 -6.10
N LEU A 69 2.83 -4.14 -6.45
CA LEU A 69 2.39 -4.40 -7.83
C LEU A 69 2.93 -3.35 -8.83
N ASP A 70 3.33 -2.15 -8.37
CA ASP A 70 3.91 -1.11 -9.21
C ASP A 70 5.34 -1.45 -9.68
N MET A 71 5.99 -2.43 -9.05
CA MET A 71 7.28 -2.94 -9.49
C MET A 71 7.20 -3.53 -10.90
N PHE A 72 6.07 -4.15 -11.28
CA PHE A 72 5.91 -4.74 -12.61
C PHE A 72 6.03 -3.70 -13.72
N ALA A 73 5.20 -2.64 -13.68
CA ALA A 73 5.26 -1.56 -14.67
C ALA A 73 6.59 -0.78 -14.62
N THR A 74 7.15 -0.62 -13.42
CA THR A 74 8.41 0.07 -13.21
C THR A 74 9.58 -0.68 -13.84
N ILE A 75 9.66 -2.00 -13.63
CA ILE A 75 10.71 -2.85 -14.22
C ILE A 75 10.52 -2.96 -15.73
N ALA A 76 9.28 -3.12 -16.22
CA ALA A 76 9.00 -3.13 -17.65
C ALA A 76 9.48 -1.83 -18.32
N ALA A 77 9.18 -0.67 -17.74
CA ALA A 77 9.65 0.62 -18.24
C ALA A 77 11.19 0.74 -18.21
N ALA A 78 11.84 0.28 -17.14
CA ALA A 78 13.29 0.31 -17.01
C ALA A 78 14.02 -0.57 -18.04
N THR A 79 13.41 -1.69 -18.41
CA THR A 79 14.00 -2.67 -19.35
C THR A 79 13.55 -2.51 -20.79
N GLY A 80 12.57 -1.61 -21.07
CA GLY A 80 11.94 -1.46 -22.38
C GLY A 80 10.99 -2.61 -22.73
N ALA A 81 10.60 -3.45 -21.76
CA ALA A 81 9.66 -4.54 -22.00
C ALA A 81 8.24 -4.01 -22.25
N GLN A 82 7.51 -4.66 -23.13
CA GLN A 82 6.13 -4.30 -23.44
C GLN A 82 5.19 -4.76 -22.33
N MET A 83 4.31 -3.86 -21.87
CA MET A 83 3.23 -4.21 -20.97
C MET A 83 2.12 -4.98 -21.70
N PRO A 84 1.45 -5.95 -21.04
CA PRO A 84 0.26 -6.57 -21.60
C PRO A 84 -0.81 -5.53 -21.95
N THR A 85 -1.45 -5.69 -23.11
CA THR A 85 -2.53 -4.81 -23.59
C THR A 85 -3.89 -5.51 -23.66
N ASP A 86 -3.92 -6.81 -23.36
CA ASP A 86 -5.10 -7.67 -23.39
C ASP A 86 -5.92 -7.66 -22.09
N ARG A 87 -5.45 -6.90 -21.10
CA ARG A 87 -6.09 -6.79 -19.77
C ARG A 87 -5.80 -5.45 -19.12
N VAL A 88 -6.64 -5.06 -18.14
CA VAL A 88 -6.39 -3.91 -17.28
C VAL A 88 -5.24 -4.25 -16.31
N MET A 89 -4.29 -3.34 -16.19
CA MET A 89 -3.15 -3.47 -15.28
C MET A 89 -3.28 -2.47 -14.14
N ASP A 90 -3.26 -2.97 -12.90
CA ASP A 90 -3.33 -2.16 -11.68
C ASP A 90 -1.95 -1.58 -11.27
N SER A 91 -0.95 -1.75 -12.10
CA SER A 91 0.44 -1.38 -11.88
C SER A 91 0.77 -0.04 -12.52
N PHE A 92 1.44 0.85 -11.79
CA PHE A 92 1.90 2.16 -12.26
C PHE A 92 3.43 2.20 -12.34
N ASN A 93 3.95 2.86 -13.39
CA ASN A 93 5.39 3.10 -13.50
C ASN A 93 5.82 4.20 -12.51
N LEU A 94 6.67 3.88 -11.58
CA LEU A 94 7.18 4.81 -10.55
C LEU A 94 8.32 5.71 -11.05
N LEU A 95 8.95 5.41 -12.19
CA LEU A 95 10.05 6.21 -12.75
C LEU A 95 9.58 7.48 -13.46
N GLY A 96 8.35 7.47 -13.97
CA GLY A 96 7.81 8.56 -14.78
C GLY A 96 6.95 9.55 -14.01
N ALA A 97 6.47 10.57 -14.74
CA ALA A 97 5.46 11.53 -14.28
C ALA A 97 4.02 11.07 -14.61
N GLY A 98 3.81 9.80 -14.91
CA GLY A 98 2.52 9.22 -15.27
C GLY A 98 1.46 9.28 -14.15
N PRO A 99 0.28 8.72 -14.39
CA PRO A 99 -0.81 8.71 -13.42
C PRO A 99 -0.38 8.08 -12.09
N ARG A 100 -0.99 8.54 -11.01
CA ARG A 100 -0.73 8.08 -9.65
C ARG A 100 -1.96 7.39 -9.10
N ARG A 101 -1.72 6.53 -8.12
CA ARG A 101 -2.79 5.82 -7.43
C ARG A 101 -3.51 6.78 -6.48
N GLU A 102 -4.77 7.05 -6.75
CA GLU A 102 -5.63 7.87 -5.88
C GLU A 102 -6.33 7.02 -4.83
N VAL A 103 -6.65 5.77 -5.20
CA VAL A 103 -7.36 4.83 -4.35
C VAL A 103 -6.59 3.51 -4.27
N THR A 104 -6.52 2.96 -3.07
CA THR A 104 -5.84 1.69 -2.80
C THR A 104 -6.74 0.80 -1.96
N PHE A 105 -6.81 -0.49 -2.30
CA PHE A 105 -7.60 -1.48 -1.59
C PHE A 105 -6.71 -2.59 -1.05
N TRP A 106 -7.10 -3.12 0.11
CA TRP A 106 -6.56 -4.36 0.69
C TRP A 106 -7.72 -5.23 1.16
N ARG A 107 -7.56 -6.53 1.04
CA ARG A 107 -8.54 -7.51 1.53
C ARG A 107 -7.86 -8.77 2.05
N SER A 108 -8.33 -9.24 3.21
CA SER A 108 -8.01 -10.54 3.76
C SER A 108 -9.29 -11.11 4.39
N GLY A 109 -9.92 -12.07 3.73
CA GLY A 109 -11.24 -12.55 4.13
C GLY A 109 -12.26 -11.42 4.19
N ASP A 110 -12.87 -11.27 5.37
CA ASP A 110 -13.85 -10.21 5.67
C ASP A 110 -13.21 -8.89 6.14
N TYR A 111 -11.90 -8.88 6.35
CA TYR A 111 -11.17 -7.66 6.67
C TYR A 111 -10.81 -6.90 5.39
N ARG A 112 -11.41 -5.75 5.21
CA ARG A 112 -11.36 -4.95 3.99
C ARG A 112 -10.93 -3.53 4.31
N VAL A 113 -10.12 -2.95 3.45
CA VAL A 113 -9.57 -1.62 3.64
C VAL A 113 -9.57 -0.87 2.31
N VAL A 114 -9.91 0.41 2.39
CA VAL A 114 -9.71 1.38 1.31
C VAL A 114 -8.96 2.58 1.85
N ARG A 115 -8.00 3.06 1.07
CA ARG A 115 -7.40 4.38 1.22
C ARG A 115 -7.74 5.20 -0.02
N ALA A 116 -8.39 6.35 0.17
CA ALA A 116 -8.71 7.31 -0.87
C ALA A 116 -8.16 8.69 -0.44
N GLY A 117 -7.09 9.12 -1.10
CA GLY A 117 -6.32 10.30 -0.67
C GLY A 117 -5.80 10.12 0.76
N ASP A 118 -6.19 11.04 1.64
CA ASP A 118 -5.78 11.04 3.06
C ASP A 118 -6.67 10.17 3.96
N TRP A 119 -7.82 9.74 3.46
CA TRP A 119 -8.76 8.96 4.25
C TRP A 119 -8.53 7.45 4.09
N LYS A 120 -8.56 6.75 5.23
CA LYS A 120 -8.41 5.30 5.28
C LYS A 120 -9.50 4.68 6.13
N LEU A 121 -10.35 3.88 5.50
CA LEU A 121 -11.39 3.09 6.15
C LEU A 121 -10.95 1.63 6.22
N GLN A 122 -11.11 1.03 7.39
CA GLN A 122 -10.90 -0.40 7.62
C GLN A 122 -12.19 -0.97 8.20
N VAL A 123 -12.67 -2.07 7.63
CA VAL A 123 -13.89 -2.77 8.07
C VAL A 123 -13.57 -4.25 8.25
N SER A 124 -13.90 -4.78 9.43
CA SER A 124 -13.80 -6.20 9.75
C SER A 124 -15.15 -6.69 10.24
N GLN A 125 -15.55 -7.91 9.84
CA GLN A 125 -16.75 -8.56 10.33
C GLN A 125 -16.47 -9.44 11.57
N ARG A 126 -15.24 -9.92 11.70
CA ARG A 126 -14.79 -10.76 12.84
C ARG A 126 -13.39 -10.36 13.31
N PRO A 127 -13.31 -9.64 14.46
CA PRO A 127 -14.41 -9.02 15.21
C PRO A 127 -15.07 -7.89 14.39
N GLU A 128 -16.35 -7.64 14.64
CA GLU A 128 -17.04 -6.51 14.00
C GLU A 128 -16.42 -5.20 14.45
N LYS A 129 -15.73 -4.54 13.54
CA LYS A 129 -14.99 -3.31 13.80
C LYS A 129 -14.97 -2.41 12.57
N VAL A 130 -15.11 -1.11 12.82
CA VAL A 130 -14.94 -0.06 11.83
C VAL A 130 -13.93 0.95 12.36
N TRP A 131 -12.90 1.23 11.56
CA TRP A 131 -11.91 2.25 11.85
C TRP A 131 -11.82 3.22 10.67
N LEU A 132 -11.90 4.50 10.96
CA LEU A 132 -11.69 5.56 9.99
C LEU A 132 -10.59 6.49 10.48
N PHE A 133 -9.61 6.76 9.63
CA PHE A 133 -8.50 7.64 9.94
C PHE A 133 -8.31 8.69 8.85
N ASN A 134 -7.83 9.87 9.24
CA ASN A 134 -7.29 10.87 8.32
C ASN A 134 -5.77 10.88 8.47
N LEU A 135 -5.06 10.28 7.52
CA LEU A 135 -3.61 10.09 7.59
C LEU A 135 -2.81 11.39 7.42
N ALA A 136 -3.43 12.47 6.92
CA ALA A 136 -2.78 13.77 6.86
C ALA A 136 -2.61 14.40 8.25
N THR A 137 -3.55 14.15 9.16
CA THR A 137 -3.55 14.70 10.52
C THR A 137 -3.17 13.67 11.59
N ASP A 138 -3.38 12.39 11.29
CA ASP A 138 -3.09 11.24 12.17
C ASP A 138 -2.41 10.11 11.37
N PRO A 139 -1.16 10.28 10.94
CA PRO A 139 -0.44 9.27 10.16
C PRO A 139 -0.13 7.99 10.94
N THR A 140 -0.35 7.97 12.24
CA THR A 140 -0.10 6.83 13.13
C THR A 140 -1.38 6.12 13.59
N GLU A 141 -2.56 6.55 13.09
CA GLU A 141 -3.86 5.89 13.29
C GLU A 141 -4.27 5.75 14.76
N GLN A 142 -4.09 6.83 15.56
CA GLN A 142 -4.40 6.82 16.98
C GLN A 142 -5.86 7.17 17.29
N VAL A 143 -6.51 7.97 16.43
CA VAL A 143 -7.85 8.50 16.65
C VAL A 143 -8.83 7.93 15.63
N ASN A 144 -9.70 7.01 16.06
CA ASN A 144 -10.77 6.49 15.22
C ASN A 144 -11.88 7.55 15.05
N LEU A 145 -12.14 7.96 13.81
CA LEU A 145 -13.12 8.97 13.43
C LEU A 145 -14.46 8.38 12.96
N ALA A 146 -14.65 7.05 12.98
CA ALA A 146 -15.81 6.39 12.37
C ALA A 146 -17.15 6.90 12.92
N GLU A 147 -17.26 7.14 14.23
CA GLU A 147 -18.49 7.66 14.85
C GLU A 147 -18.72 9.16 14.55
N ARG A 148 -17.64 9.92 14.31
CA ARG A 148 -17.70 11.36 14.06
C ARG A 148 -17.93 11.71 12.59
N GLU A 149 -17.58 10.80 11.68
CA GLU A 149 -17.61 11.00 10.24
C GLU A 149 -18.44 9.92 9.52
N PRO A 150 -19.73 9.70 9.90
CA PRO A 150 -20.55 8.62 9.34
C PRO A 150 -20.78 8.74 7.83
N ALA A 151 -20.83 9.96 7.30
CA ALA A 151 -20.95 10.18 5.86
C ALA A 151 -19.70 9.71 5.10
N ARG A 152 -18.50 9.93 5.65
CA ARG A 152 -17.25 9.47 5.08
C ARG A 152 -17.14 7.95 5.17
N VAL A 153 -17.57 7.35 6.28
CA VAL A 153 -17.66 5.88 6.40
C VAL A 153 -18.54 5.31 5.30
N ALA A 154 -19.74 5.87 5.09
CA ALA A 154 -20.68 5.40 4.05
C ALA A 154 -20.10 5.52 2.63
N GLU A 155 -19.44 6.65 2.32
CA GLU A 155 -18.77 6.86 1.03
C GLU A 155 -17.69 5.80 0.76
N LEU A 156 -16.76 5.62 1.70
CA LEU A 156 -15.65 4.69 1.55
C LEU A 156 -16.10 3.22 1.60
N SER A 157 -17.15 2.91 2.37
CA SER A 157 -17.77 1.57 2.39
C SER A 157 -18.33 1.21 1.01
N ARG A 158 -18.99 2.15 0.33
CA ARG A 158 -19.46 1.91 -1.04
C ARG A 158 -18.30 1.59 -2.00
N MET A 159 -17.17 2.29 -1.88
CA MET A 159 -15.99 1.98 -2.70
C MET A 159 -15.46 0.56 -2.43
N ILE A 160 -15.45 0.12 -1.17
CA ILE A 160 -15.10 -1.26 -0.80
C ILE A 160 -16.07 -2.27 -1.44
N GLU A 161 -17.37 -2.01 -1.40
CA GLU A 161 -18.40 -2.89 -1.96
C GLU A 161 -18.29 -2.99 -3.48
N GLU A 162 -18.11 -1.85 -4.17
CA GLU A 162 -17.90 -1.79 -5.62
C GLU A 162 -16.64 -2.57 -6.04
N GLN A 163 -15.55 -2.45 -5.30
CA GLN A 163 -14.32 -3.21 -5.54
C GLN A 163 -14.54 -4.71 -5.29
N ASN A 164 -15.21 -5.08 -4.20
CA ASN A 164 -15.47 -6.48 -3.88
C ASN A 164 -16.39 -7.17 -4.88
N ALA A 165 -17.34 -6.45 -5.47
CA ALA A 165 -18.25 -6.99 -6.49
C ALA A 165 -17.51 -7.47 -7.75
N GLN A 166 -16.30 -6.93 -7.99
CA GLN A 166 -15.44 -7.31 -9.12
C GLN A 166 -14.48 -8.46 -8.78
N MET A 167 -14.44 -8.90 -7.53
CA MET A 167 -13.48 -9.90 -7.04
C MET A 167 -14.20 -11.21 -6.69
N PRO A 168 -13.53 -12.36 -6.81
CA PRO A 168 -14.07 -13.62 -6.34
C PRO A 168 -14.24 -13.60 -4.82
N SER A 169 -15.16 -14.42 -4.31
CA SER A 169 -15.32 -14.63 -2.86
C SER A 169 -14.00 -15.07 -2.23
N PRO A 170 -13.67 -14.60 -1.01
CA PRO A 170 -12.48 -15.04 -0.31
C PRO A 170 -12.53 -16.57 -0.08
N LEU A 171 -11.42 -17.24 -0.35
CA LEU A 171 -11.27 -18.69 -0.10
C LEU A 171 -10.79 -18.98 1.33
N TRP A 172 -10.25 -17.99 2.02
CA TRP A 172 -9.63 -18.10 3.32
C TRP A 172 -10.24 -17.09 4.30
N PRO A 173 -10.27 -17.40 5.61
CA PRO A 173 -10.68 -16.44 6.63
C PRO A 173 -9.76 -15.22 6.68
N GLY A 174 -10.21 -14.16 7.34
CA GLY A 174 -9.43 -12.93 7.52
C GLY A 174 -8.26 -13.11 8.48
N LEU A 175 -7.23 -12.27 8.32
CA LEU A 175 -6.03 -12.29 9.17
C LEU A 175 -6.31 -11.92 10.64
N LEU A 176 -7.46 -11.30 10.93
CA LEU A 176 -7.87 -10.93 12.29
C LEU A 176 -8.85 -11.94 12.93
N GLU A 177 -9.16 -13.03 12.26
CA GLU A 177 -10.05 -14.08 12.75
C GLU A 177 -9.34 -15.07 13.66
#